data_7dfa3b23bac113fedd88c68a364a70cb
#
_entry.id   7dfa3b23bac113fedd88c68a364a70cb
#
_cell.length_a   1.000
_cell.length_b   1.000
_cell.length_c   1.000
_cell.angle_alpha   90.00
_cell.angle_beta   90.00
_cell.angle_gamma   90.00
#
_symmetry.space_group_name_H-M   'P 1'
#
loop_
_entity.id
_entity.type
_entity.pdbx_description
1 polymer ?
#
loop_
_entity_poly.entity_id
_entity_poly.type
_entity_poly.pdbx_seq_one_letter_code
_entity_poly.pdbx_strand_id
1 'polypeptide(L)'
;MSHFRVMIWLTLFCVGFGYCASAQSLSYNPPPEKTKVQSTGVWFGLYTKYHFNDKWAYYGEYHIRRRNGFKDMAQLYLRFGVTYTLAKYADLTVGIVNPYYWAPDQDDPNLDNVVPQFRTWEQLVFATPFDHIKLYHQLRFEQRYKRGYEKGSSFKLTHRFRYKITLYVPLNKPAFENHTLFLSFYQEIFIQAGESVIYNHLEDSRTYAGLGYNLSEQLQVQAGYMYSFRHFGAPHVYEHRSIFRLSLYHHLDFHLDKHREKRDIPIH
;
A
#
# COMPACT_ATOMS: atom_id res chain seq x y z
N MET A 1 29.32 14.39 21.48
CA MET A 1 28.36 14.17 22.59
C MET A 1 26.92 14.48 22.19
N SER A 2 26.45 14.09 21.00
CA SER A 2 25.07 14.37 20.52
C SER A 2 24.24 13.13 20.18
N HIS A 3 24.80 11.93 20.27
CA HIS A 3 24.10 10.68 19.91
C HIS A 3 23.32 10.02 21.06
N PHE A 4 23.41 10.53 22.27
CA PHE A 4 22.78 9.92 23.45
C PHE A 4 21.34 10.43 23.73
N ARG A 5 20.92 11.51 23.09
CA ARG A 5 19.58 12.11 23.34
C ARG A 5 18.44 11.55 22.49
N VAL A 6 18.73 10.87 21.40
CA VAL A 6 17.70 10.30 20.52
C VAL A 6 17.19 8.93 21.01
N MET A 7 18.01 8.22 21.79
CA MET A 7 17.65 6.89 22.29
C MET A 7 16.64 6.90 23.47
N ILE A 8 16.51 8.01 24.17
CA ILE A 8 15.62 8.12 25.36
C ILE A 8 14.15 8.33 24.99
N TRP A 9 13.86 8.86 23.79
CA TRP A 9 12.48 9.10 23.35
C TRP A 9 11.77 7.87 22.76
N LEU A 10 12.52 6.85 22.31
CA LEU A 10 11.95 5.61 21.80
C LEU A 10 11.53 4.62 22.89
N THR A 11 12.10 4.71 24.08
CA THR A 11 11.77 3.83 25.22
C THR A 11 10.56 4.30 26.03
N LEU A 12 10.16 5.56 25.93
CA LEU A 12 9.01 6.11 26.68
C LEU A 12 7.65 5.86 26.01
N PHE A 13 7.62 5.39 24.74
CA PHE A 13 6.36 5.08 24.07
C PHE A 13 5.83 3.66 24.35
N CYS A 14 6.63 2.79 24.97
CA CYS A 14 6.24 1.40 25.26
C CYS A 14 5.70 1.16 26.69
N VAL A 15 5.67 2.15 27.57
CA VAL A 15 5.32 1.94 29.00
C VAL A 15 3.90 2.40 29.36
N GLY A 16 3.13 2.96 28.42
CA GLY A 16 1.82 3.59 28.69
C GLY A 16 0.57 2.71 28.62
N PHE A 17 0.66 1.40 28.33
CA PHE A 17 -0.52 0.54 28.13
C PHE A 17 -0.61 -0.64 29.11
N GLY A 18 -0.36 -0.40 30.34
CA GLY A 18 -0.61 -1.39 31.37
C GLY A 18 -1.32 -0.75 32.55
N TYR A 19 -2.66 -0.84 32.56
CA TYR A 19 -3.49 -0.93 33.78
C TYR A 19 -4.95 -0.71 33.41
N CYS A 20 -5.71 -1.80 33.31
CA CYS A 20 -7.05 -2.02 33.83
C CYS A 20 -7.57 -3.39 33.36
N ALA A 21 -7.19 -4.44 34.01
CA ALA A 21 -7.90 -5.73 33.95
C ALA A 21 -8.71 -5.86 35.23
N SER A 22 -9.94 -5.37 35.22
CA SER A 22 -10.95 -5.80 36.20
C SER A 22 -11.43 -7.18 35.74
N ALA A 23 -11.04 -8.21 36.48
CA ALA A 23 -11.53 -9.55 36.28
C ALA A 23 -13.02 -9.63 36.68
N GLN A 24 -13.92 -9.43 35.69
CA GLN A 24 -15.27 -9.90 35.79
C GLN A 24 -15.27 -11.38 35.41
N SER A 25 -15.88 -12.24 36.19
CA SER A 25 -16.14 -13.63 35.87
C SER A 25 -17.13 -13.72 34.73
N LEU A 26 -16.59 -13.61 33.49
CA LEU A 26 -17.36 -13.84 32.28
C LEU A 26 -17.54 -15.35 32.14
N SER A 27 -18.79 -15.78 31.98
CA SER A 27 -19.08 -17.13 31.48
C SER A 27 -18.28 -17.32 30.19
N TYR A 28 -17.36 -18.28 30.17
CA TYR A 28 -16.56 -18.63 29.01
C TYR A 28 -17.47 -19.18 27.91
N ASN A 29 -17.92 -18.33 27.05
CA ASN A 29 -18.43 -18.74 25.74
C ASN A 29 -17.21 -18.89 24.82
N PRO A 30 -16.91 -20.08 24.29
CA PRO A 30 -15.81 -20.23 23.37
C PRO A 30 -15.99 -19.23 22.21
N PRO A 31 -14.90 -18.52 21.81
CA PRO A 31 -15.03 -17.60 20.68
C PRO A 31 -15.50 -18.37 19.45
N PRO A 32 -16.39 -17.79 18.64
CA PRO A 32 -16.91 -18.45 17.44
C PRO A 32 -15.73 -18.88 16.54
N GLU A 33 -15.91 -20.06 15.91
CA GLU A 33 -14.87 -20.66 15.07
C GLU A 33 -14.42 -19.71 13.96
N LYS A 34 -13.09 -19.54 13.83
CA LYS A 34 -12.50 -18.66 12.84
C LYS A 34 -12.46 -19.32 11.47
N THR A 35 -13.21 -18.82 10.53
CA THR A 35 -13.15 -19.28 9.13
C THR A 35 -11.92 -18.71 8.45
N LYS A 36 -11.02 -19.59 7.98
CA LYS A 36 -9.81 -19.23 7.24
C LYS A 36 -10.01 -19.55 5.77
N VAL A 37 -9.85 -18.54 4.92
CA VAL A 37 -9.85 -18.70 3.46
C VAL A 37 -8.42 -18.50 2.95
N GLN A 38 -7.99 -19.38 2.07
CA GLN A 38 -6.70 -19.24 1.39
C GLN A 38 -6.91 -18.85 -0.07
N SER A 39 -6.15 -17.91 -0.56
CA SER A 39 -6.23 -17.50 -1.97
C SER A 39 -4.83 -17.19 -2.54
N THR A 40 -4.73 -17.31 -3.85
CA THR A 40 -3.52 -16.99 -4.60
C THR A 40 -3.80 -15.93 -5.64
N GLY A 41 -2.79 -15.15 -6.00
CA GLY A 41 -2.96 -14.13 -7.02
C GLY A 41 -1.65 -13.68 -7.64
N VAL A 42 -1.78 -13.01 -8.77
CA VAL A 42 -0.68 -12.34 -9.45
C VAL A 42 -1.08 -10.90 -9.72
N TRP A 43 -0.23 -9.97 -9.30
CA TRP A 43 -0.45 -8.55 -9.45
C TRP A 43 0.62 -7.92 -10.31
N PHE A 44 0.18 -7.21 -11.34
CA PHE A 44 1.01 -6.34 -12.16
C PHE A 44 0.76 -4.89 -11.80
N GLY A 45 1.81 -4.12 -11.61
CA GLY A 45 1.71 -2.71 -11.31
C GLY A 45 2.64 -1.87 -12.17
N LEU A 46 2.11 -0.81 -12.77
CA LEU A 46 2.89 0.27 -13.34
C LEU A 46 2.74 1.49 -12.45
N TYR A 47 3.85 2.07 -12.05
CA TYR A 47 3.93 3.28 -11.24
C TYR A 47 4.65 4.35 -12.05
N THR A 48 4.06 5.54 -12.11
CA THR A 48 4.63 6.65 -12.87
C THR A 48 4.74 7.89 -11.99
N LYS A 49 5.82 8.64 -12.15
CA LYS A 49 5.99 9.95 -11.54
C LYS A 49 6.72 10.87 -12.53
N TYR A 50 6.02 11.91 -12.99
CA TYR A 50 6.52 12.82 -14.03
C TYR A 50 6.59 14.22 -13.47
N HIS A 51 7.81 14.71 -13.25
CA HIS A 51 8.07 16.05 -12.73
C HIS A 51 7.94 17.09 -13.82
N PHE A 52 7.05 18.07 -13.61
CA PHE A 52 6.90 19.23 -14.48
C PHE A 52 7.88 20.33 -14.11
N ASN A 53 8.19 20.46 -12.82
CA ASN A 53 9.15 21.38 -12.25
C ASN A 53 9.65 20.86 -10.90
N ASP A 54 10.40 21.67 -10.14
CA ASP A 54 10.99 21.29 -8.86
C ASP A 54 9.98 20.91 -7.78
N LYS A 55 8.76 21.42 -7.86
CA LYS A 55 7.73 21.24 -6.82
C LYS A 55 6.59 20.34 -7.25
N TRP A 56 6.27 20.26 -8.55
CA TRP A 56 5.07 19.60 -9.02
C TRP A 56 5.37 18.40 -9.90
N ALA A 57 4.67 17.31 -9.65
CA ALA A 57 4.73 16.11 -10.48
C ALA A 57 3.35 15.48 -10.66
N TYR A 58 3.16 14.83 -11.80
CA TYR A 58 2.10 13.85 -11.98
C TYR A 58 2.47 12.55 -11.28
N TYR A 59 1.47 11.89 -10.69
CA TYR A 59 1.57 10.58 -10.07
C TYR A 59 0.53 9.63 -10.64
N GLY A 60 0.93 8.42 -11.05
CA GLY A 60 0.04 7.38 -11.54
C GLY A 60 0.36 6.01 -10.95
N GLU A 61 -0.68 5.23 -10.64
CA GLU A 61 -0.59 3.80 -10.31
C GLU A 61 -1.64 3.04 -11.13
N TYR A 62 -1.20 2.08 -11.93
CA TYR A 62 -2.05 1.25 -12.77
C TYR A 62 -1.81 -0.20 -12.42
N HIS A 63 -2.85 -0.91 -11.94
CA HIS A 63 -2.68 -2.29 -11.53
C HIS A 63 -3.69 -3.19 -12.22
N ILE A 64 -3.19 -4.34 -12.69
CA ILE A 64 -4.00 -5.49 -13.07
C ILE A 64 -3.75 -6.57 -12.01
N ARG A 65 -4.82 -7.04 -11.38
CA ARG A 65 -4.75 -8.06 -10.35
C ARG A 65 -5.57 -9.27 -10.78
N ARG A 66 -4.92 -10.42 -10.76
CA ARG A 66 -5.52 -11.72 -11.05
C ARG A 66 -5.62 -12.54 -9.78
N ARG A 67 -6.65 -13.38 -9.67
CA ARG A 67 -6.82 -14.36 -8.60
C ARG A 67 -6.73 -15.78 -9.17
N ASN A 68 -6.67 -16.79 -8.32
CA ASN A 68 -6.48 -18.19 -8.69
C ASN A 68 -5.27 -18.37 -9.63
N GLY A 69 -4.13 -17.78 -9.23
CA GLY A 69 -2.99 -17.59 -10.09
C GLY A 69 -3.28 -16.54 -11.18
N PHE A 70 -3.36 -16.98 -12.43
CA PHE A 70 -3.66 -16.11 -13.59
C PHE A 70 -5.08 -16.30 -14.15
N LYS A 71 -5.91 -17.17 -13.58
CA LYS A 71 -7.17 -17.60 -14.20
C LYS A 71 -8.18 -16.46 -14.27
N ASP A 72 -8.47 -15.80 -13.14
CA ASP A 72 -9.59 -14.90 -13.04
C ASP A 72 -9.16 -13.47 -12.88
N MET A 73 -9.85 -12.57 -13.56
CA MET A 73 -9.68 -11.14 -13.31
C MET A 73 -10.24 -10.82 -11.93
N ALA A 74 -9.47 -10.09 -11.11
CA ALA A 74 -9.92 -9.68 -9.79
C ALA A 74 -10.14 -8.18 -9.70
N GLN A 75 -9.20 -7.39 -10.26
CA GLN A 75 -9.25 -5.94 -10.13
C GLN A 75 -8.42 -5.25 -11.21
N LEU A 76 -9.00 -4.19 -11.81
CA LEU A 76 -8.28 -3.15 -12.51
C LEU A 76 -8.25 -1.90 -11.62
N TYR A 77 -7.10 -1.28 -11.48
CA TYR A 77 -6.91 -0.15 -10.58
C TYR A 77 -6.25 1.00 -11.32
N LEU A 78 -6.98 2.10 -11.45
CA LEU A 78 -6.51 3.30 -12.15
C LEU A 78 -6.47 4.45 -11.15
N ARG A 79 -5.25 4.84 -10.74
CA ARG A 79 -5.02 5.91 -9.78
C ARG A 79 -4.25 7.04 -10.42
N PHE A 80 -4.70 8.25 -10.15
CA PHE A 80 -4.13 9.49 -10.64
C PHE A 80 -3.96 10.47 -9.47
N GLY A 81 -2.91 11.25 -9.51
CA GLY A 81 -2.65 12.25 -8.49
C GLY A 81 -1.70 13.34 -8.96
N VAL A 82 -1.67 14.40 -8.17
CA VAL A 82 -0.70 15.49 -8.29
C VAL A 82 0.13 15.51 -7.02
N THR A 83 1.44 15.49 -7.18
CA THR A 83 2.41 15.52 -6.11
C THR A 83 3.01 16.91 -5.97
N TYR A 84 3.08 17.39 -4.74
CA TYR A 84 3.81 18.59 -4.37
C TYR A 84 4.99 18.22 -3.46
N THR A 85 6.20 18.64 -3.82
CA THR A 85 7.41 18.43 -3.01
C THR A 85 7.44 19.46 -1.88
N LEU A 86 7.21 18.98 -0.66
CA LEU A 86 7.24 19.81 0.55
C LEU A 86 8.67 20.14 0.98
N ALA A 87 9.57 19.15 0.91
CA ALA A 87 10.97 19.25 1.32
C ALA A 87 11.82 18.26 0.54
N LYS A 88 13.15 18.29 0.70
CA LYS A 88 14.10 17.37 0.05
C LYS A 88 13.69 15.89 0.17
N TYR A 89 13.11 15.50 1.31
CA TYR A 89 12.76 14.12 1.64
C TYR A 89 11.25 13.92 1.90
N ALA A 90 10.40 14.86 1.48
CA ALA A 90 8.98 14.77 1.76
C ALA A 90 8.12 15.24 0.58
N ASP A 91 7.18 14.39 0.17
CA ASP A 91 6.21 14.64 -0.89
C ASP A 91 4.79 14.47 -0.37
N LEU A 92 3.92 15.42 -0.70
CA LEU A 92 2.48 15.33 -0.51
C LEU A 92 1.81 15.07 -1.86
N THR A 93 0.93 14.09 -1.92
CA THR A 93 0.16 13.77 -3.14
C THR A 93 -1.31 13.75 -2.82
N VAL A 94 -2.13 14.33 -3.68
CA VAL A 94 -3.59 14.23 -3.64
C VAL A 94 -4.12 13.71 -4.96
N GLY A 95 -5.24 12.99 -4.95
CA GLY A 95 -5.75 12.46 -6.20
C GLY A 95 -7.03 11.65 -6.09
N ILE A 96 -7.34 10.99 -7.20
CA ILE A 96 -8.52 10.14 -7.37
C ILE A 96 -8.10 8.75 -7.81
N VAL A 97 -8.96 7.77 -7.57
CA VAL A 97 -8.81 6.42 -8.08
C VAL A 97 -10.15 5.80 -8.41
N ASN A 98 -10.20 5.11 -9.54
CA ASN A 98 -11.33 4.33 -10.01
C ASN A 98 -10.93 2.85 -10.09
N PRO A 99 -11.15 2.06 -9.03
CA PRO A 99 -10.97 0.63 -9.09
C PRO A 99 -12.21 -0.06 -9.63
N TYR A 100 -11.99 -1.05 -10.50
CA TYR A 100 -13.01 -1.96 -11.01
C TYR A 100 -12.77 -3.33 -10.39
N TYR A 101 -13.79 -3.90 -9.77
CA TYR A 101 -13.74 -5.20 -9.09
C TYR A 101 -14.59 -6.21 -9.83
N TRP A 102 -14.03 -7.36 -10.16
CA TRP A 102 -14.75 -8.50 -10.72
C TRP A 102 -15.31 -9.38 -9.61
N ALA A 103 -16.58 -9.76 -9.73
CA ALA A 103 -17.25 -10.66 -8.79
C ALA A 103 -16.47 -11.98 -8.67
N PRO A 104 -16.41 -12.58 -7.47
CA PRO A 104 -15.80 -13.90 -7.30
C PRO A 104 -16.49 -14.99 -8.11
N ASP A 105 -17.79 -14.96 -8.13
CA ASP A 105 -18.66 -15.80 -8.96
C ASP A 105 -19.29 -14.93 -10.05
N GLN A 106 -18.88 -15.14 -11.30
CA GLN A 106 -19.37 -14.38 -12.45
C GLN A 106 -20.62 -15.03 -13.09
N ASP A 107 -20.93 -16.25 -12.70
CA ASP A 107 -22.10 -17.00 -13.21
C ASP A 107 -23.35 -16.78 -12.34
N ASP A 108 -23.20 -16.19 -11.14
CA ASP A 108 -24.33 -15.85 -10.27
C ASP A 108 -25.16 -14.69 -10.87
N PRO A 109 -26.42 -14.95 -11.27
CA PRO A 109 -27.29 -13.96 -11.90
C PRO A 109 -27.67 -12.80 -10.97
N ASN A 110 -27.48 -12.94 -9.66
CA ASN A 110 -27.81 -11.91 -8.66
C ASN A 110 -26.66 -10.91 -8.46
N LEU A 111 -25.50 -11.19 -9.04
CA LEU A 111 -24.33 -10.32 -8.90
C LEU A 111 -24.11 -9.47 -10.15
N ASP A 112 -23.55 -8.29 -9.94
CA ASP A 112 -22.91 -7.50 -10.99
C ASP A 112 -21.50 -8.04 -11.25
N ASN A 113 -21.23 -8.47 -12.47
CA ASN A 113 -19.94 -9.06 -12.84
C ASN A 113 -18.76 -8.11 -12.57
N VAL A 114 -18.99 -6.80 -12.74
CA VAL A 114 -17.97 -5.76 -12.51
C VAL A 114 -18.58 -4.61 -11.74
N VAL A 115 -17.96 -4.28 -10.60
CA VAL A 115 -18.37 -3.17 -9.74
C VAL A 115 -17.32 -2.08 -9.75
N PRO A 116 -17.61 -0.92 -10.36
CA PRO A 116 -16.75 0.25 -10.25
C PRO A 116 -16.89 0.87 -8.86
N GLN A 117 -15.82 1.48 -8.38
CA GLN A 117 -15.81 2.30 -7.19
C GLN A 117 -15.14 3.63 -7.50
N PHE A 118 -15.34 4.61 -6.63
CA PHE A 118 -14.67 5.89 -6.70
C PHE A 118 -14.03 6.20 -5.35
N ARG A 119 -12.82 6.79 -5.38
CA ARG A 119 -12.12 7.20 -4.17
C ARG A 119 -11.37 8.49 -4.41
N THR A 120 -11.36 9.35 -3.41
CA THR A 120 -10.35 10.39 -3.24
C THR A 120 -9.27 9.89 -2.28
N TRP A 121 -8.08 10.43 -2.37
CA TRP A 121 -6.98 10.03 -1.50
C TRP A 121 -5.93 11.12 -1.36
N GLU A 122 -5.32 11.15 -0.19
CA GLU A 122 -4.18 11.99 0.15
C GLU A 122 -3.04 11.09 0.65
N GLN A 123 -1.80 11.48 0.35
CA GLN A 123 -0.62 10.70 0.72
C GLN A 123 0.53 11.61 1.08
N LEU A 124 1.17 11.32 2.19
CA LEU A 124 2.46 11.86 2.56
C LEU A 124 3.50 10.74 2.46
N VAL A 125 4.55 10.97 1.70
CA VAL A 125 5.73 10.10 1.64
C VAL A 125 6.93 10.88 2.16
N PHE A 126 7.70 10.28 3.05
CA PHE A 126 8.96 10.85 3.48
C PHE A 126 10.04 9.77 3.58
N ALA A 127 11.27 10.17 3.26
CA ALA A 127 12.43 9.31 3.33
C ALA A 127 13.24 9.62 4.60
N THR A 128 13.71 8.56 5.26
CA THR A 128 14.75 8.70 6.28
C THR A 128 16.09 8.59 5.57
N PRO A 129 16.96 9.62 5.64
CA PRO A 129 18.23 9.58 4.94
C PRO A 129 19.20 8.60 5.61
N PHE A 130 19.71 7.66 4.82
CA PHE A 130 20.81 6.76 5.14
C PHE A 130 21.76 6.72 3.94
N ASP A 131 23.03 6.43 4.20
CA ASP A 131 24.06 6.46 3.15
C ASP A 131 23.90 5.32 2.14
N HIS A 132 23.59 4.11 2.59
CA HIS A 132 23.60 2.90 1.76
C HIS A 132 22.24 2.26 1.55
N ILE A 133 21.27 2.53 2.40
CA ILE A 133 19.92 1.98 2.30
C ILE A 133 18.91 3.09 2.10
N LYS A 134 17.73 2.74 1.55
CA LYS A 134 16.62 3.69 1.45
C LYS A 134 15.47 3.21 2.31
N LEU A 135 15.04 4.05 3.23
CA LEU A 135 13.91 3.81 4.10
C LEU A 135 12.84 4.87 3.84
N TYR A 136 11.63 4.42 3.53
CA TYR A 136 10.50 5.29 3.22
C TYR A 136 9.31 4.99 4.10
N HIS A 137 8.65 6.05 4.49
CA HIS A 137 7.38 6.03 5.20
C HIS A 137 6.31 6.63 4.32
N GLN A 138 5.19 5.95 4.20
CA GLN A 138 4.03 6.40 3.45
C GLN A 138 2.80 6.35 4.35
N LEU A 139 2.19 7.51 4.55
CA LEU A 139 0.90 7.67 5.16
C LEU A 139 -0.11 7.96 4.05
N ARG A 140 -1.22 7.23 3.98
CA ARG A 140 -2.26 7.46 2.97
C ARG A 140 -3.63 7.39 3.62
N PHE A 141 -4.46 8.37 3.31
CA PHE A 141 -5.85 8.41 3.68
C PHE A 141 -6.71 8.29 2.41
N GLU A 142 -7.80 7.53 2.46
CA GLU A 142 -8.70 7.30 1.33
C GLU A 142 -10.15 7.40 1.78
N GLN A 143 -10.95 8.23 1.08
CA GLN A 143 -12.40 8.26 1.16
C GLN A 143 -12.95 7.39 0.04
N ARG A 144 -13.67 6.32 0.39
CA ARG A 144 -14.05 5.28 -0.55
C ARG A 144 -15.56 5.20 -0.69
N TYR A 145 -16.09 5.53 -1.87
CA TYR A 145 -17.46 5.25 -2.27
C TYR A 145 -17.49 3.87 -2.90
N LYS A 146 -17.98 2.89 -2.16
CA LYS A 146 -18.00 1.47 -2.53
C LYS A 146 -19.36 0.84 -2.29
N ARG A 147 -19.70 -0.18 -3.08
CA ARG A 147 -20.84 -1.04 -2.89
C ARG A 147 -20.47 -2.51 -2.99
N GLY A 148 -21.37 -3.42 -2.62
CA GLY A 148 -21.26 -4.85 -2.82
C GLY A 148 -21.41 -5.25 -4.30
N TYR A 149 -21.32 -6.55 -4.56
CA TYR A 149 -21.53 -7.12 -5.88
C TYR A 149 -23.02 -7.36 -6.17
N GLU A 150 -23.86 -7.48 -5.15
CA GLU A 150 -25.28 -7.72 -5.28
C GLU A 150 -25.92 -6.62 -6.13
N LYS A 151 -26.75 -7.04 -7.11
CA LYS A 151 -27.49 -6.11 -7.97
C LYS A 151 -28.36 -5.18 -7.13
N GLY A 152 -28.33 -3.89 -7.43
CA GLY A 152 -29.07 -2.88 -6.67
C GLY A 152 -28.44 -2.45 -5.34
N SER A 153 -27.29 -3.00 -4.95
CA SER A 153 -26.60 -2.56 -3.71
C SER A 153 -26.20 -1.07 -3.78
N SER A 154 -26.44 -0.34 -2.69
CA SER A 154 -26.14 1.09 -2.61
C SER A 154 -24.69 1.38 -2.31
N PHE A 155 -24.18 2.51 -2.81
CA PHE A 155 -22.86 3.00 -2.46
C PHE A 155 -22.83 3.50 -1.01
N LYS A 156 -21.76 3.13 -0.29
CA LYS A 156 -21.50 3.56 1.08
C LYS A 156 -20.14 4.22 1.15
N LEU A 157 -20.07 5.32 1.89
CA LEU A 157 -18.81 6.00 2.18
C LEU A 157 -18.08 5.26 3.31
N THR A 158 -16.82 4.96 3.10
CA THR A 158 -15.92 4.43 4.12
C THR A 158 -14.58 5.12 4.01
N HIS A 159 -13.90 5.26 5.14
CA HIS A 159 -12.58 5.84 5.24
C HIS A 159 -11.54 4.75 5.42
N ARG A 160 -10.34 4.96 4.90
CA ARG A 160 -9.23 4.03 5.09
C ARG A 160 -7.93 4.79 5.31
N PHE A 161 -7.31 4.52 6.44
CA PHE A 161 -5.96 4.92 6.73
C PHE A 161 -5.00 3.78 6.38
N ARG A 162 -3.83 4.12 5.79
CA ARG A 162 -2.79 3.17 5.43
C ARG A 162 -1.44 3.72 5.88
N TYR A 163 -0.67 2.87 6.51
CA TYR A 163 0.73 3.15 6.77
C TYR A 163 1.60 2.06 6.15
N LYS A 164 2.59 2.47 5.37
CA LYS A 164 3.57 1.57 4.75
C LYS A 164 4.97 2.05 5.08
N ILE A 165 5.81 1.12 5.52
CA ILE A 165 7.24 1.29 5.64
C ILE A 165 7.92 0.44 4.57
N THR A 166 8.86 1.02 3.82
CA THR A 166 9.57 0.34 2.73
C THR A 166 11.06 0.51 2.90
N LEU A 167 11.78 -0.61 2.82
CA LEU A 167 13.24 -0.69 2.90
C LEU A 167 13.79 -1.21 1.57
N TYR A 168 14.77 -0.50 1.02
CA TYR A 168 15.59 -0.98 -0.09
C TYR A 168 17.04 -1.11 0.34
N VAL A 169 17.66 -2.24 -0.04
CA VAL A 169 19.06 -2.57 0.28
C VAL A 169 19.78 -2.91 -1.01
N PRO A 170 20.72 -2.08 -1.49
CA PRO A 170 21.49 -2.37 -2.69
C PRO A 170 22.42 -3.58 -2.45
N LEU A 171 22.60 -4.42 -3.47
CA LEU A 171 23.35 -5.66 -3.38
C LEU A 171 24.70 -5.62 -4.12
N ASN A 172 24.74 -4.99 -5.30
CA ASN A 172 25.89 -5.01 -6.18
C ASN A 172 26.60 -3.68 -6.32
N LYS A 173 26.07 -2.62 -5.68
CA LYS A 173 26.63 -1.27 -5.73
C LYS A 173 26.48 -0.57 -4.38
N PRO A 174 27.33 0.40 -4.05
CA PRO A 174 27.25 1.13 -2.78
C PRO A 174 26.05 2.11 -2.73
N ALA A 175 25.53 2.52 -3.88
CA ALA A 175 24.42 3.47 -3.98
C ALA A 175 23.38 3.02 -5.02
N PHE A 176 22.19 3.66 -4.99
CA PHE A 176 21.13 3.41 -5.98
C PHE A 176 21.41 4.22 -7.24
N GLU A 177 21.98 3.57 -8.23
CA GLU A 177 22.29 4.11 -9.55
C GLU A 177 21.83 3.14 -10.66
N ASN A 178 22.16 3.45 -11.92
CA ASN A 178 21.88 2.55 -13.04
C ASN A 178 22.50 1.16 -12.80
N HIS A 179 21.77 0.11 -13.15
CA HIS A 179 22.18 -1.28 -13.00
C HIS A 179 22.39 -1.74 -11.54
N THR A 180 21.74 -1.09 -10.58
CA THR A 180 21.72 -1.56 -9.19
C THR A 180 20.69 -2.66 -9.02
N LEU A 181 21.15 -3.83 -8.58
CA LEU A 181 20.32 -4.89 -8.03
C LEU A 181 20.11 -4.62 -6.54
N PHE A 182 18.89 -4.74 -6.03
CA PHE A 182 18.58 -4.47 -4.63
C PHE A 182 17.48 -5.38 -4.08
N LEU A 183 17.49 -5.58 -2.77
CA LEU A 183 16.37 -6.15 -2.03
C LEU A 183 15.33 -5.08 -1.75
N SER A 184 14.06 -5.46 -1.85
CA SER A 184 12.90 -4.62 -1.55
C SER A 184 12.03 -5.31 -0.52
N PHE A 185 11.82 -4.68 0.63
CA PHE A 185 10.94 -5.15 1.68
C PHE A 185 9.94 -4.06 2.01
N TYR A 186 8.68 -4.42 2.28
CA TYR A 186 7.75 -3.51 2.92
C TYR A 186 6.75 -4.23 3.82
N GLN A 187 6.30 -3.49 4.84
CA GLN A 187 5.14 -3.80 5.64
C GLN A 187 4.10 -2.69 5.45
N GLU A 188 2.85 -3.07 5.23
CA GLU A 188 1.75 -2.12 5.08
C GLU A 188 0.54 -2.58 5.88
N ILE A 189 -0.04 -1.68 6.67
CA ILE A 189 -1.27 -1.90 7.44
C ILE A 189 -2.39 -1.00 6.93
N PHE A 190 -3.62 -1.51 7.01
CA PHE A 190 -4.83 -0.85 6.52
C PHE A 190 -5.88 -0.82 7.63
N ILE A 191 -6.24 0.36 8.07
CA ILE A 191 -7.27 0.59 9.08
C ILE A 191 -8.45 1.26 8.39
N GLN A 192 -9.65 0.72 8.59
CA GLN A 192 -10.87 1.27 8.01
C GLN A 192 -11.85 1.77 9.07
N ALA A 193 -12.65 2.76 8.69
CA ALA A 193 -13.71 3.35 9.50
C ALA A 193 -14.90 3.75 8.61
N GLY A 194 -16.05 3.97 9.23
CA GLY A 194 -17.30 4.39 8.59
C GLY A 194 -18.49 3.66 9.17
N GLU A 195 -19.69 4.14 8.98
CA GLU A 195 -20.92 3.56 9.55
C GLU A 195 -21.15 2.11 9.14
N SER A 196 -20.69 1.71 7.95
CA SER A 196 -20.82 0.32 7.45
C SER A 196 -19.70 -0.61 7.96
N VAL A 197 -18.74 -0.12 8.76
CA VAL A 197 -17.64 -0.89 9.35
C VAL A 197 -18.04 -1.26 10.77
N ILE A 198 -18.74 -2.37 10.92
CA ILE A 198 -19.21 -2.87 12.23
C ILE A 198 -18.13 -3.75 12.88
N TYR A 199 -17.43 -4.55 12.07
CA TYR A 199 -16.40 -5.50 12.50
C TYR A 199 -15.07 -5.17 11.81
N ASN A 200 -13.96 -5.59 12.43
CA ASN A 200 -12.66 -5.62 11.78
C ASN A 200 -12.18 -4.25 11.25
N HIS A 201 -11.88 -3.31 12.14
CA HIS A 201 -11.23 -2.05 11.76
C HIS A 201 -9.89 -2.28 11.06
N LEU A 202 -9.11 -3.31 11.44
CA LEU A 202 -7.95 -3.75 10.67
C LEU A 202 -8.43 -4.48 9.42
N GLU A 203 -8.37 -3.82 8.26
CA GLU A 203 -8.86 -4.37 6.98
C GLU A 203 -7.87 -5.34 6.33
N ASP A 204 -6.58 -5.00 6.34
CA ASP A 204 -5.54 -5.76 5.62
C ASP A 204 -4.17 -5.48 6.27
N SER A 205 -3.28 -6.47 6.23
CA SER A 205 -1.87 -6.34 6.59
C SER A 205 -1.05 -7.05 5.52
N ARG A 206 -0.07 -6.37 4.93
CA ARG A 206 0.73 -6.87 3.82
C ARG A 206 2.20 -6.83 4.13
N THR A 207 2.85 -7.96 3.97
CA THR A 207 4.29 -8.10 4.04
C THR A 207 4.81 -8.50 2.66
N TYR A 208 5.80 -7.79 2.15
CA TYR A 208 6.39 -8.04 0.84
C TYR A 208 7.90 -8.19 0.96
N ALA A 209 8.44 -9.13 0.19
CA ALA A 209 9.85 -9.30 -0.04
C ALA A 209 10.09 -9.59 -1.53
N GLY A 210 11.09 -8.94 -2.12
CA GLY A 210 11.40 -9.11 -3.52
C GLY A 210 12.75 -8.55 -3.92
N LEU A 211 13.07 -8.74 -5.18
CA LEU A 211 14.23 -8.17 -5.84
C LEU A 211 13.81 -7.04 -6.76
N GLY A 212 14.63 -6.01 -6.81
CA GLY A 212 14.47 -4.91 -7.72
C GLY A 212 15.75 -4.68 -8.53
N TYR A 213 15.58 -4.14 -9.72
CA TYR A 213 16.69 -3.79 -10.60
C TYR A 213 16.44 -2.45 -11.28
N ASN A 214 17.39 -1.54 -11.18
CA ASN A 214 17.38 -0.27 -11.90
C ASN A 214 17.90 -0.49 -13.32
N LEU A 215 17.00 -0.54 -14.29
CA LEU A 215 17.35 -0.65 -15.71
C LEU A 215 18.03 0.63 -16.22
N SER A 216 17.54 1.77 -15.77
CA SER A 216 18.08 3.09 -16.05
C SER A 216 17.75 4.05 -14.89
N GLU A 217 18.15 5.32 -14.99
CA GLU A 217 17.72 6.35 -14.04
C GLU A 217 16.19 6.55 -14.04
N GLN A 218 15.52 6.20 -15.12
CA GLN A 218 14.09 6.41 -15.31
C GLN A 218 13.24 5.16 -15.11
N LEU A 219 13.85 3.98 -15.20
CA LEU A 219 13.11 2.72 -15.26
C LEU A 219 13.65 1.71 -14.25
N GLN A 220 12.76 1.26 -13.38
CA GLN A 220 13.04 0.24 -12.37
C GLN A 220 12.01 -0.88 -12.45
N VAL A 221 12.43 -2.12 -12.32
CA VAL A 221 11.56 -3.29 -12.23
C VAL A 221 11.72 -3.94 -10.86
N GLN A 222 10.63 -4.45 -10.31
CA GLN A 222 10.64 -5.23 -9.06
C GLN A 222 9.75 -6.47 -9.22
N ALA A 223 10.25 -7.61 -8.74
CA ALA A 223 9.49 -8.85 -8.67
C ALA A 223 9.63 -9.47 -7.27
N GLY A 224 8.56 -10.02 -6.73
CA GLY A 224 8.62 -10.60 -5.40
C GLY A 224 7.31 -11.21 -4.93
N TYR A 225 7.37 -11.71 -3.71
CA TYR A 225 6.25 -12.35 -3.02
C TYR A 225 5.64 -11.39 -2.00
N MET A 226 4.32 -11.35 -1.96
CA MET A 226 3.55 -10.60 -0.99
C MET A 226 2.59 -11.54 -0.26
N TYR A 227 2.70 -11.60 1.04
CA TYR A 227 1.70 -12.19 1.91
C TYR A 227 0.74 -11.11 2.39
N SER A 228 -0.57 -11.37 2.29
CA SER A 228 -1.60 -10.44 2.77
C SER A 228 -2.56 -11.19 3.68
N PHE A 229 -2.75 -10.65 4.87
CA PHE A 229 -3.74 -11.09 5.84
C PHE A 229 -4.88 -10.09 5.86
N ARG A 230 -6.03 -10.50 5.37
CA ARG A 230 -7.20 -9.64 5.19
C ARG A 230 -8.36 -10.09 6.05
N HIS A 231 -9.04 -9.13 6.66
CA HIS A 231 -10.30 -9.34 7.34
C HIS A 231 -11.46 -9.05 6.38
N PHE A 232 -12.43 -9.95 6.31
CA PHE A 232 -13.69 -9.69 5.61
C PHE A 232 -14.63 -8.83 6.47
N GLY A 233 -15.67 -8.28 5.83
CA GLY A 233 -16.71 -7.53 6.53
C GLY A 233 -17.54 -8.38 7.50
N ALA A 234 -17.53 -9.69 7.36
CA ALA A 234 -18.15 -10.62 8.30
C ALA A 234 -17.24 -10.90 9.51
N PRO A 235 -17.80 -11.08 10.72
CA PRO A 235 -17.02 -11.40 11.90
C PRO A 235 -16.34 -12.78 11.73
N HIS A 236 -15.09 -12.87 12.23
CA HIS A 236 -14.31 -14.12 12.27
C HIS A 236 -13.94 -14.76 10.93
N VAL A 237 -14.10 -14.05 9.80
CA VAL A 237 -13.67 -14.53 8.48
C VAL A 237 -12.38 -13.82 8.07
N TYR A 238 -11.35 -14.62 7.81
CA TYR A 238 -9.99 -14.14 7.48
C TYR A 238 -9.52 -14.76 6.17
N GLU A 239 -8.88 -13.94 5.34
CA GLU A 239 -8.26 -14.39 4.09
C GLU A 239 -6.76 -14.27 4.16
N HIS A 240 -6.06 -15.38 3.90
CA HIS A 240 -4.62 -15.46 3.72
C HIS A 240 -4.31 -15.50 2.23
N ARG A 241 -3.68 -14.47 1.70
CA ARG A 241 -3.36 -14.37 0.27
C ARG A 241 -1.89 -14.50 0.03
N SER A 242 -1.54 -15.43 -0.86
CA SER A 242 -0.20 -15.58 -1.43
C SER A 242 -0.17 -14.93 -2.80
N ILE A 243 0.58 -13.85 -2.96
CA ILE A 243 0.55 -13.02 -4.16
C ILE A 243 1.95 -12.89 -4.72
N PHE A 244 2.13 -13.28 -5.99
CA PHE A 244 3.29 -12.88 -6.77
C PHE A 244 3.06 -11.48 -7.34
N ARG A 245 4.03 -10.58 -7.16
CA ARG A 245 3.92 -9.20 -7.61
C ARG A 245 5.06 -8.84 -8.54
N LEU A 246 4.69 -8.30 -9.72
CA LEU A 246 5.59 -7.69 -10.68
C LEU A 246 5.24 -6.20 -10.80
N SER A 247 6.23 -5.34 -10.63
CA SER A 247 6.04 -3.89 -10.64
C SER A 247 7.08 -3.21 -11.52
N LEU A 248 6.61 -2.28 -12.33
CA LEU A 248 7.42 -1.40 -13.15
C LEU A 248 7.27 0.02 -12.63
N TYR A 249 8.38 0.69 -12.39
CA TYR A 249 8.44 2.08 -11.94
C TYR A 249 9.10 2.91 -13.03
N HIS A 250 8.39 3.92 -13.49
CA HIS A 250 8.85 4.81 -14.54
C HIS A 250 8.72 6.25 -14.07
N HIS A 251 9.80 7.00 -14.13
CA HIS A 251 9.78 8.41 -13.82
C HIS A 251 10.48 9.23 -14.90
N LEU A 252 9.96 10.42 -15.14
CA LEU A 252 10.52 11.40 -16.05
C LEU A 252 10.65 12.72 -15.32
N ASP A 253 11.71 13.42 -15.67
CA ASP A 253 11.89 14.82 -15.31
C ASP A 253 11.92 15.64 -16.59
N PHE A 254 10.87 16.47 -16.81
CA PHE A 254 10.79 17.35 -17.97
C PHE A 254 11.61 18.64 -17.78
N HIS A 255 12.12 18.85 -16.58
CA HIS A 255 12.95 20.01 -16.26
C HIS A 255 14.42 19.65 -16.43
N LEU A 256 15.00 19.99 -17.61
CA LEU A 256 16.31 19.58 -18.05
C LEU A 256 17.47 20.41 -17.45
N ASP A 257 17.32 20.99 -16.28
CA ASP A 257 18.45 21.64 -15.61
C ASP A 257 19.46 20.60 -15.13
N LYS A 258 20.61 20.56 -15.79
CA LYS A 258 21.72 19.61 -15.60
C LYS A 258 22.39 19.64 -14.20
N HIS A 259 21.96 20.53 -13.30
CA HIS A 259 22.56 20.74 -11.98
C HIS A 259 21.70 20.28 -10.81
N ARG A 260 20.66 19.52 -11.05
CA ARG A 260 19.76 19.10 -10.00
C ARG A 260 20.32 17.98 -9.15
N GLU A 261 20.39 18.20 -7.84
CA GLU A 261 20.65 17.15 -6.85
C GLU A 261 19.63 16.01 -6.98
N LYS A 262 20.07 14.77 -7.17
CA LYS A 262 19.19 13.59 -7.32
C LYS A 262 18.27 13.50 -6.11
N ARG A 263 16.97 13.48 -6.35
CA ARG A 263 15.98 13.33 -5.28
C ARG A 263 15.92 11.88 -4.81
N ASP A 264 16.02 11.68 -3.50
CA ASP A 264 15.98 10.35 -2.89
C ASP A 264 14.55 9.80 -2.62
N ILE A 265 13.51 10.46 -3.13
CA ILE A 265 12.14 10.03 -2.93
C ILE A 265 11.73 9.07 -4.04
N PRO A 266 11.32 7.83 -3.71
CA PRO A 266 10.88 6.87 -4.71
C PRO A 266 9.51 7.23 -5.29
N ILE A 267 9.15 6.51 -6.33
CA ILE A 267 7.90 6.66 -7.08
C ILE A 267 6.66 6.16 -6.32
N HIS A 268 6.75 5.77 -5.06
CA HIS A 268 5.65 5.08 -4.33
C HIS A 268 4.71 5.97 -3.61
#